data_13dff1f9e9a728ccb0aa594b2e233228
#
_entry.id   13dff1f9e9a728ccb0aa594b2e233228
#
_cell.length_a   1.000
_cell.length_b   1.000
_cell.length_c   1.000
_cell.angle_alpha   90.00
_cell.angle_beta   90.00
_cell.angle_gamma   90.00
#
_symmetry.space_group_name_H-M   'P 1'
#
loop_
_entity.id
_entity.type
_entity.pdbx_description
1 polymer ?
#
loop_
_entity_poly.entity_id
_entity_poly.type
_entity_poly.pdbx_seq_one_letter_code
_entity_poly.pdbx_strand_id
1 'polypeptide(L)'
;MDRVSIRWRLTITYGVLFFVAGMLLLFVIYMMVGWAINEAWPPISLPDAPFAYQQKFQQEWTGFRHLAIDEARDALLRRSLLALAGVGILAVIIGYLVADRALKPIQQMTTTARKLSGTTLAHERIGLKGPDDELKELADTFDAMLTRLNVAFDTQRRFVANASHELRTPLTINRTVLEIALGDPEASADLKALGRTLLEVNARNEHLIEGLLLLARSERELSVRKPVDVKDVAETAVEQLTSRAEEAGVTMTAELRSAQTEGDPVLLERCVANLVENAIKHNLPESGRLWVRTGMVEGALVVQVANTGPHVPAYEVNSLFEPFRRLNADRVESARGAGLGLSIVRAVVRAHGGNVTAVPRDGGGLVVTVRLQSR
;
A
#
# COMPACT_ATOMS: atom_id res chain seq x y z
N MET A 1 -6.93 14.90 21.30
CA MET A 1 -7.21 13.73 22.18
C MET A 1 -7.38 12.40 21.41
N ASP A 2 -6.76 12.24 20.21
CA ASP A 2 -7.23 11.26 19.20
C ASP A 2 -6.31 10.05 18.97
N ARG A 3 -5.55 9.61 19.95
CA ARG A 3 -4.70 8.40 19.77
C ARG A 3 -4.66 7.46 20.98
N VAL A 4 -5.67 7.49 21.83
CA VAL A 4 -5.76 6.47 22.88
C VAL A 4 -6.26 5.17 22.25
N SER A 5 -5.47 4.09 22.35
CA SER A 5 -5.86 2.79 21.78
C SER A 5 -7.18 2.30 22.39
N ILE A 6 -7.96 1.54 21.61
CA ILE A 6 -9.24 0.96 22.03
C ILE A 6 -9.09 0.17 23.34
N ARG A 7 -7.94 -0.49 23.56
CA ARG A 7 -7.60 -1.20 24.79
C ARG A 7 -7.67 -0.29 26.01
N TRP A 8 -6.99 0.86 25.96
CA TRP A 8 -6.99 1.84 27.04
C TRP A 8 -8.37 2.43 27.28
N ARG A 9 -9.13 2.72 26.24
CA ARG A 9 -10.50 3.21 26.35
C ARG A 9 -11.40 2.22 27.08
N LEU A 10 -11.38 0.94 26.68
CA LEU A 10 -12.15 -0.12 27.34
C LEU A 10 -11.72 -0.31 28.79
N THR A 11 -10.42 -0.42 29.07
CA THR A 11 -9.89 -0.59 30.43
C THR A 11 -10.27 0.57 31.34
N ILE A 12 -10.16 1.82 30.85
CA ILE A 12 -10.55 3.01 31.63
C ILE A 12 -12.07 3.02 31.86
N THR A 13 -12.88 2.76 30.83
CA THR A 13 -14.34 2.80 30.95
C THR A 13 -14.84 1.76 31.96
N TYR A 14 -14.38 0.51 31.86
CA TYR A 14 -14.76 -0.54 32.81
C TYR A 14 -14.15 -0.33 34.19
N GLY A 15 -12.92 0.19 34.28
CA GLY A 15 -12.30 0.56 35.55
C GLY A 15 -13.06 1.65 36.30
N VAL A 16 -13.47 2.70 35.58
CA VAL A 16 -14.30 3.79 36.17
C VAL A 16 -15.68 3.25 36.61
N LEU A 17 -16.32 2.44 35.76
CA LEU A 17 -17.63 1.84 36.08
C LEU A 17 -17.54 0.98 37.34
N PHE A 18 -16.49 0.13 37.43
CA PHE A 18 -16.22 -0.71 38.59
C PHE A 18 -15.99 0.13 39.85
N PHE A 19 -15.21 1.21 39.72
CA PHE A 19 -14.92 2.10 40.86
C PHE A 19 -16.16 2.84 41.38
N VAL A 20 -16.99 3.33 40.45
CA VAL A 20 -18.28 3.99 40.78
C VAL A 20 -19.24 3.00 41.45
N ALA A 21 -19.37 1.80 40.93
CA ALA A 21 -20.22 0.75 41.53
C ALA A 21 -19.70 0.35 42.91
N GLY A 22 -18.37 0.21 43.09
CA GLY A 22 -17.73 -0.09 44.36
C GLY A 22 -17.94 1.01 45.39
N MET A 23 -17.81 2.28 45.01
CA MET A 23 -18.10 3.43 45.87
C MET A 23 -19.56 3.49 46.30
N LEU A 24 -20.48 3.22 45.40
CA LEU A 24 -21.91 3.18 45.71
C LEU A 24 -22.24 2.05 46.69
N LEU A 25 -21.63 0.87 46.50
CA LEU A 25 -21.79 -0.25 47.42
C LEU A 25 -21.24 0.07 48.80
N LEU A 26 -20.05 0.67 48.87
CA LEU A 26 -19.47 1.11 50.12
C LEU A 26 -20.32 2.14 50.84
N PHE A 27 -20.91 3.09 50.12
CA PHE A 27 -21.83 4.09 50.66
C PHE A 27 -23.07 3.42 51.28
N VAL A 28 -23.68 2.44 50.57
CA VAL A 28 -24.82 1.68 51.08
C VAL A 28 -24.45 0.89 52.35
N ILE A 29 -23.30 0.19 52.33
CA ILE A 29 -22.83 -0.55 53.53
C ILE A 29 -22.56 0.40 54.68
N TYR A 30 -21.94 1.54 54.47
CA TYR A 30 -21.69 2.56 55.47
C TYR A 30 -22.99 3.06 56.14
N MET A 31 -24.02 3.32 55.34
CA MET A 31 -25.34 3.72 55.81
C MET A 31 -26.04 2.59 56.61
N MET A 32 -25.99 1.36 56.08
CA MET A 32 -26.59 0.19 56.76
C MET A 32 -25.90 -0.12 58.10
N VAL A 33 -24.57 -0.08 58.14
CA VAL A 33 -23.82 -0.31 59.37
C VAL A 33 -24.13 0.78 60.40
N GLY A 34 -24.21 2.04 59.97
CA GLY A 34 -24.64 3.13 60.84
C GLY A 34 -26.02 2.94 61.44
N TRP A 35 -26.98 2.45 60.63
CA TRP A 35 -28.32 2.13 61.11
C TRP A 35 -28.32 0.92 62.05
N ALA A 36 -27.67 -0.18 61.69
CA ALA A 36 -27.60 -1.41 62.50
C ALA A 36 -26.94 -1.20 63.87
N ILE A 37 -25.86 -0.39 63.92
CA ILE A 37 -25.19 -0.08 65.21
C ILE A 37 -26.11 0.77 66.08
N ASN A 38 -26.86 1.71 65.48
CA ASN A 38 -27.77 2.56 66.22
C ASN A 38 -28.96 1.77 66.80
N GLU A 39 -29.40 0.72 66.11
CA GLU A 39 -30.47 -0.17 66.57
C GLU A 39 -29.98 -1.19 67.62
N ALA A 40 -28.77 -1.73 67.46
CA ALA A 40 -28.17 -2.70 68.38
C ALA A 40 -27.79 -2.12 69.75
N TRP A 41 -27.59 -0.79 69.83
CA TRP A 41 -27.19 -0.10 71.07
C TRP A 41 -28.21 1.00 71.43
N PRO A 42 -29.42 0.60 71.91
CA PRO A 42 -30.44 1.56 72.27
C PRO A 42 -30.02 2.37 73.49
N PRO A 43 -30.57 3.56 73.76
CA PRO A 43 -30.32 4.32 74.93
C PRO A 43 -30.81 3.52 76.15
N ILE A 44 -29.91 3.36 77.12
CA ILE A 44 -30.23 2.67 78.39
C ILE A 44 -30.91 3.65 79.29
N SER A 45 -32.09 3.27 79.83
CA SER A 45 -32.78 4.01 80.94
C SER A 45 -32.61 3.28 82.25
N LEU A 46 -32.36 4.01 83.30
CA LEU A 46 -32.28 3.52 84.72
C LEU A 46 -33.46 4.11 85.50
N PRO A 47 -34.68 3.50 85.36
CA PRO A 47 -35.91 4.11 85.89
C PRO A 47 -35.88 4.31 87.44
N ASP A 48 -35.17 3.49 88.16
CA ASP A 48 -35.14 3.53 89.66
C ASP A 48 -33.99 4.33 90.21
N ALA A 49 -33.16 5.02 89.43
CA ALA A 49 -32.04 5.83 89.92
C ALA A 49 -32.45 7.29 90.15
N PRO A 50 -31.76 8.05 91.12
CA PRO A 50 -32.01 9.48 91.27
C PRO A 50 -31.78 10.27 90.00
N PHE A 51 -32.61 11.28 89.72
CA PHE A 51 -32.63 12.07 88.47
C PHE A 51 -31.21 12.61 88.09
N ALA A 52 -30.48 13.13 89.01
CA ALA A 52 -29.12 13.63 88.77
C ALA A 52 -28.15 12.51 88.36
N TYR A 53 -28.32 11.29 88.84
CA TYR A 53 -27.52 10.14 88.45
C TYR A 53 -27.91 9.62 87.07
N GLN A 54 -29.21 9.58 86.77
CA GLN A 54 -29.73 9.23 85.44
C GLN A 54 -29.17 10.17 84.33
N GLN A 55 -29.19 11.48 84.61
CA GLN A 55 -28.71 12.47 83.62
C GLN A 55 -27.19 12.32 83.43
N LYS A 56 -26.39 12.14 84.46
CA LYS A 56 -24.95 11.92 84.33
C LYS A 56 -24.63 10.62 83.59
N PHE A 57 -25.32 9.53 83.97
CA PHE A 57 -25.13 8.23 83.30
C PHE A 57 -25.52 8.28 81.81
N GLN A 58 -26.64 8.91 81.46
CA GLN A 58 -27.02 9.07 80.08
C GLN A 58 -26.01 9.90 79.27
N GLN A 59 -25.45 10.93 79.92
CA GLN A 59 -24.46 11.77 79.22
C GLN A 59 -23.14 11.01 79.01
N GLU A 60 -22.68 10.25 79.99
CA GLU A 60 -21.49 9.40 79.86
C GLU A 60 -21.74 8.25 78.83
N TRP A 61 -22.91 7.60 78.89
CA TRP A 61 -23.28 6.51 77.99
C TRP A 61 -23.40 6.99 76.59
N THR A 62 -24.04 8.10 76.28
CA THR A 62 -24.17 8.69 74.92
C THR A 62 -22.81 9.11 74.38
N GLY A 63 -21.93 9.69 75.22
CA GLY A 63 -20.56 10.03 74.86
C GLY A 63 -19.73 8.79 74.46
N PHE A 64 -19.77 7.74 75.31
CA PHE A 64 -19.07 6.47 74.99
C PHE A 64 -19.60 5.82 73.75
N ARG A 65 -20.93 5.81 73.58
CA ARG A 65 -21.58 5.27 72.40
C ARG A 65 -21.16 5.99 71.07
N HIS A 66 -21.14 7.32 71.08
CA HIS A 66 -20.71 8.12 69.99
C HIS A 66 -19.25 7.84 69.62
N LEU A 67 -18.34 7.83 70.57
CA LEU A 67 -16.95 7.55 70.32
C LEU A 67 -16.73 6.14 69.73
N ALA A 68 -17.39 5.10 70.28
CA ALA A 68 -17.28 3.73 69.82
C ALA A 68 -17.86 3.57 68.36
N ILE A 69 -18.97 4.25 68.06
CA ILE A 69 -19.57 4.24 66.71
C ILE A 69 -18.66 4.94 65.70
N ASP A 70 -18.11 6.11 66.08
CA ASP A 70 -17.25 6.86 65.14
C ASP A 70 -15.93 6.12 64.90
N GLU A 71 -15.30 5.51 65.92
CA GLU A 71 -14.11 4.68 65.76
C GLU A 71 -14.35 3.45 64.87
N ALA A 72 -15.51 2.76 65.08
CA ALA A 72 -15.89 1.62 64.29
C ALA A 72 -16.14 2.02 62.79
N ARG A 73 -16.80 3.16 62.58
CA ARG A 73 -17.05 3.71 61.24
C ARG A 73 -15.77 4.08 60.50
N ASP A 74 -14.86 4.77 61.22
CA ASP A 74 -13.57 5.17 60.64
C ASP A 74 -12.66 3.97 60.30
N ALA A 75 -12.65 2.95 61.20
CA ALA A 75 -11.93 1.72 60.93
C ALA A 75 -12.51 0.97 59.71
N LEU A 76 -13.85 0.93 59.60
CA LEU A 76 -14.55 0.31 58.46
C LEU A 76 -14.27 1.04 57.16
N LEU A 77 -14.37 2.37 57.17
CA LEU A 77 -14.06 3.19 55.98
C LEU A 77 -12.64 2.99 55.51
N ARG A 78 -11.64 3.05 56.39
CA ARG A 78 -10.22 2.87 56.00
C ARG A 78 -9.96 1.49 55.44
N ARG A 79 -10.46 0.43 56.08
CA ARG A 79 -10.27 -0.95 55.58
C ARG A 79 -10.99 -1.19 54.26
N SER A 80 -12.21 -0.68 54.10
CA SER A 80 -13.01 -0.83 52.87
C SER A 80 -12.41 -0.05 51.71
N LEU A 81 -11.88 1.17 51.96
CA LEU A 81 -11.18 1.94 50.92
C LEU A 81 -9.89 1.25 50.43
N LEU A 82 -9.10 0.68 51.36
CA LEU A 82 -7.92 -0.10 50.98
C LEU A 82 -8.28 -1.36 50.19
N ALA A 83 -9.33 -2.07 50.63
CA ALA A 83 -9.83 -3.24 49.89
C ALA A 83 -10.33 -2.85 48.48
N LEU A 84 -11.10 -1.75 48.37
CA LEU A 84 -11.58 -1.26 47.08
C LEU A 84 -10.43 -0.85 46.16
N ALA A 85 -9.40 -0.18 46.69
CA ALA A 85 -8.21 0.17 45.93
C ALA A 85 -7.46 -1.08 45.42
N GLY A 86 -7.26 -2.09 46.30
CA GLY A 86 -6.60 -3.34 45.91
C GLY A 86 -7.35 -4.13 44.82
N VAL A 87 -8.67 -4.30 45.01
CA VAL A 87 -9.52 -4.98 44.01
C VAL A 87 -9.61 -4.17 42.73
N GLY A 88 -9.65 -2.82 42.82
CA GLY A 88 -9.65 -1.94 41.65
C GLY A 88 -8.38 -2.07 40.80
N ILE A 89 -7.21 -2.09 41.42
CA ILE A 89 -5.93 -2.31 40.74
C ILE A 89 -5.93 -3.68 40.06
N LEU A 90 -6.36 -4.72 40.76
CA LEU A 90 -6.43 -6.08 40.22
C LEU A 90 -7.39 -6.16 39.02
N ALA A 91 -8.56 -5.51 39.10
CA ALA A 91 -9.54 -5.45 38.02
C ALA A 91 -9.00 -4.73 36.78
N VAL A 92 -8.24 -3.64 36.96
CA VAL A 92 -7.58 -2.94 35.83
C VAL A 92 -6.54 -3.83 35.18
N ILE A 93 -5.71 -4.55 35.94
CA ILE A 93 -4.70 -5.46 35.39
C ILE A 93 -5.36 -6.58 34.59
N ILE A 94 -6.35 -7.26 35.18
CA ILE A 94 -7.07 -8.34 34.49
C ILE A 94 -7.79 -7.82 33.26
N GLY A 95 -8.49 -6.68 33.36
CA GLY A 95 -9.19 -6.05 32.24
C GLY A 95 -8.26 -5.70 31.07
N TYR A 96 -7.07 -5.19 31.39
CA TYR A 96 -6.05 -4.91 30.37
C TYR A 96 -5.56 -6.18 29.66
N LEU A 97 -5.25 -7.23 30.41
CA LEU A 97 -4.80 -8.52 29.85
C LEU A 97 -5.86 -9.18 28.96
N VAL A 98 -7.11 -9.16 29.39
CA VAL A 98 -8.24 -9.69 28.61
C VAL A 98 -8.46 -8.87 27.33
N ALA A 99 -8.46 -7.54 27.43
CA ALA A 99 -8.61 -6.65 26.28
C ALA A 99 -7.47 -6.80 25.27
N ASP A 100 -6.23 -6.96 25.75
CA ASP A 100 -5.08 -7.19 24.88
C ASP A 100 -5.21 -8.50 24.10
N ARG A 101 -5.60 -9.59 24.79
CA ARG A 101 -5.78 -10.90 24.16
C ARG A 101 -6.94 -10.92 23.16
N ALA A 102 -8.07 -10.28 23.49
CA ALA A 102 -9.26 -10.23 22.65
C ALA A 102 -9.06 -9.36 21.38
N LEU A 103 -8.25 -8.29 21.47
CA LEU A 103 -8.03 -7.37 20.33
C LEU A 103 -6.81 -7.72 19.47
N LYS A 104 -5.97 -8.67 19.89
CA LYS A 104 -4.79 -9.10 19.12
C LYS A 104 -5.12 -9.64 17.71
N PRO A 105 -6.17 -10.46 17.50
CA PRO A 105 -6.58 -10.92 16.17
C PRO A 105 -6.94 -9.78 15.23
N ILE A 106 -7.67 -8.77 15.69
CA ILE A 106 -8.07 -7.61 14.88
C ILE A 106 -6.84 -6.83 14.40
N GLN A 107 -5.80 -6.74 15.22
CA GLN A 107 -4.54 -6.10 14.81
C GLN A 107 -3.81 -6.92 13.76
N GLN A 108 -3.81 -8.25 13.86
CA GLN A 108 -3.24 -9.11 12.85
C GLN A 108 -3.96 -8.93 11.51
N MET A 109 -5.30 -8.94 11.50
CA MET A 109 -6.11 -8.68 10.30
C MET A 109 -5.78 -7.32 9.67
N THR A 110 -5.70 -6.27 10.49
CA THR A 110 -5.38 -4.92 10.01
C THR A 110 -3.97 -4.84 9.41
N THR A 111 -3.01 -5.55 10.02
CA THR A 111 -1.62 -5.57 9.54
C THR A 111 -1.51 -6.33 8.23
N THR A 112 -2.18 -7.49 8.13
CA THR A 112 -2.25 -8.28 6.89
C THR A 112 -2.95 -7.50 5.78
N ALA A 113 -4.09 -6.84 6.07
CA ALA A 113 -4.78 -6.00 5.10
C ALA A 113 -3.93 -4.81 4.61
N ARG A 114 -3.13 -4.19 5.49
CA ARG A 114 -2.19 -3.12 5.10
C ARG A 114 -1.03 -3.63 4.26
N LYS A 115 -0.48 -4.79 4.56
CA LYS A 115 0.56 -5.41 3.75
C LYS A 115 0.04 -5.75 2.35
N LEU A 116 -1.20 -6.23 2.25
CA LEU A 116 -1.87 -6.51 0.97
C LEU A 116 -2.07 -5.27 0.08
N SER A 117 -2.14 -4.06 0.66
CA SER A 117 -2.23 -2.82 -0.13
C SER A 117 -0.90 -2.37 -0.73
N GLY A 118 0.22 -2.94 -0.30
CA GLY A 118 1.58 -2.53 -0.71
C GLY A 118 2.41 -3.58 -1.43
N THR A 119 2.17 -4.86 -1.23
CA THR A 119 3.08 -5.91 -1.73
C THR A 119 2.34 -7.24 -1.87
N THR A 120 2.62 -7.96 -2.91
CA THR A 120 2.32 -9.38 -3.22
C THR A 120 1.12 -10.03 -2.53
N LEU A 121 0.01 -10.10 -3.23
CA LEU A 121 -1.24 -10.79 -2.84
C LEU A 121 -1.09 -12.33 -2.65
N ALA A 122 0.10 -12.88 -2.80
CA ALA A 122 0.22 -14.25 -3.29
C ALA A 122 0.04 -15.35 -2.27
N HIS A 123 -0.03 -15.21 -1.00
CA HIS A 123 -0.21 -16.41 -0.10
C HIS A 123 -0.43 -16.05 1.38
N GLU A 124 -0.64 -14.81 1.74
CA GLU A 124 -0.92 -14.48 3.13
C GLU A 124 -2.38 -14.83 3.48
N ARG A 125 -2.55 -15.62 4.51
CA ARG A 125 -3.83 -15.91 5.16
C ARG A 125 -3.74 -15.44 6.61
N ILE A 126 -4.86 -15.04 7.15
CA ILE A 126 -4.95 -14.72 8.58
C ILE A 126 -4.81 -16.00 9.39
N GLY A 127 -5.48 -17.09 8.97
CA GLY A 127 -5.38 -18.42 9.57
C GLY A 127 -5.61 -18.39 11.08
N LEU A 128 -6.62 -17.65 11.54
CA LEU A 128 -6.86 -17.44 12.96
C LEU A 128 -7.16 -18.79 13.66
N LYS A 129 -6.32 -19.13 14.63
CA LYS A 129 -6.53 -20.31 15.48
C LYS A 129 -7.23 -19.89 16.76
N GLY A 130 -8.35 -20.52 17.09
CA GLY A 130 -9.10 -20.20 18.29
C GLY A 130 -10.48 -20.87 18.30
N PRO A 131 -11.34 -20.54 19.27
CA PRO A 131 -12.72 -20.98 19.31
C PRO A 131 -13.48 -20.46 18.10
N ASP A 132 -14.56 -21.17 17.75
CA ASP A 132 -15.48 -20.76 16.69
C ASP A 132 -16.37 -19.63 17.23
N ASP A 133 -15.86 -18.41 17.17
CA ASP A 133 -16.55 -17.16 17.56
C ASP A 133 -16.67 -16.20 16.34
N GLU A 134 -17.29 -15.07 16.55
CA GLU A 134 -17.51 -14.05 15.52
C GLU A 134 -16.21 -13.52 14.92
N LEU A 135 -15.11 -13.55 15.69
CA LEU A 135 -13.79 -13.13 15.20
C LEU A 135 -13.20 -14.16 14.26
N LYS A 136 -13.40 -15.45 14.52
CA LYS A 136 -12.97 -16.51 13.64
C LYS A 136 -13.80 -16.53 12.36
N GLU A 137 -15.12 -16.38 12.43
CA GLU A 137 -16.00 -16.26 11.27
C GLU A 137 -15.58 -15.08 10.36
N LEU A 138 -15.24 -13.93 10.97
CA LEU A 138 -14.72 -12.78 10.24
C LEU A 138 -13.38 -13.09 9.56
N ALA A 139 -12.46 -13.77 10.25
CA ALA A 139 -11.15 -14.15 9.70
C ALA A 139 -11.32 -15.14 8.53
N ASP A 140 -12.17 -16.14 8.67
CA ASP A 140 -12.43 -17.15 7.65
C ASP A 140 -13.11 -16.51 6.40
N THR A 141 -14.03 -15.57 6.62
CA THR A 141 -14.65 -14.79 5.54
C THR A 141 -13.62 -13.96 4.78
N PHE A 142 -12.69 -13.34 5.50
CA PHE A 142 -11.59 -12.57 4.91
C PHE A 142 -10.64 -13.47 4.11
N ASP A 143 -10.27 -14.63 4.66
CA ASP A 143 -9.44 -15.62 3.98
C ASP A 143 -10.11 -16.19 2.71
N ALA A 144 -11.44 -16.39 2.75
CA ALA A 144 -12.23 -16.77 1.58
C ALA A 144 -12.22 -15.66 0.51
N MET A 145 -12.34 -14.40 0.90
CA MET A 145 -12.24 -13.26 -0.02
C MET A 145 -10.86 -13.17 -0.65
N LEU A 146 -9.78 -13.32 0.13
CA LEU A 146 -8.39 -13.36 -0.38
C LEU A 146 -8.20 -14.51 -1.36
N THR A 147 -8.76 -15.68 -1.08
CA THR A 147 -8.69 -16.84 -1.97
C THR A 147 -9.38 -16.55 -3.30
N ARG A 148 -10.59 -15.97 -3.28
CA ARG A 148 -11.31 -15.57 -4.51
C ARG A 148 -10.54 -14.53 -5.31
N LEU A 149 -9.94 -13.56 -4.64
CA LEU A 149 -9.12 -12.53 -5.27
C LEU A 149 -7.89 -13.14 -5.95
N ASN A 150 -7.19 -14.07 -5.29
CA ASN A 150 -6.05 -14.78 -5.87
C ASN A 150 -6.45 -15.61 -7.10
N VAL A 151 -7.56 -16.34 -7.03
CA VAL A 151 -8.08 -17.12 -8.17
C VAL A 151 -8.43 -16.20 -9.35
N ALA A 152 -9.08 -15.06 -9.09
CA ALA A 152 -9.40 -14.09 -10.13
C ALA A 152 -8.13 -13.54 -10.79
N PHE A 153 -7.13 -13.27 -9.99
CA PHE A 153 -5.84 -12.80 -10.47
C PHE A 153 -5.07 -13.86 -11.28
N ASP A 154 -5.07 -15.11 -10.85
CA ASP A 154 -4.43 -16.19 -11.60
C ASP A 154 -5.16 -16.50 -12.91
N THR A 155 -6.47 -16.37 -12.91
CA THR A 155 -7.29 -16.51 -14.12
C THR A 155 -6.97 -15.37 -15.11
N GLN A 156 -6.88 -14.14 -14.63
CA GLN A 156 -6.47 -13.00 -15.47
C GLN A 156 -5.05 -13.17 -16.02
N ARG A 157 -4.09 -13.70 -15.20
CA ARG A 157 -2.73 -14.01 -15.69
C ARG A 157 -2.73 -15.00 -16.83
N ARG A 158 -3.45 -16.11 -16.66
CA ARG A 158 -3.57 -17.14 -17.72
C ARG A 158 -4.22 -16.59 -18.96
N PHE A 159 -5.28 -15.79 -18.79
CA PHE A 159 -5.94 -15.13 -19.91
C PHE A 159 -4.97 -14.24 -20.70
N VAL A 160 -4.21 -13.37 -19.99
CA VAL A 160 -3.23 -12.48 -20.64
C VAL A 160 -2.11 -13.27 -21.32
N ALA A 161 -1.60 -14.34 -20.67
CA ALA A 161 -0.56 -15.19 -21.25
C ALA A 161 -1.05 -15.90 -22.51
N ASN A 162 -2.23 -16.51 -22.44
CA ASN A 162 -2.83 -17.21 -23.59
C ASN A 162 -3.16 -16.24 -24.73
N ALA A 163 -3.79 -15.10 -24.42
CA ALA A 163 -4.07 -14.07 -25.41
C ALA A 163 -2.79 -13.57 -26.11
N SER A 164 -1.65 -13.51 -25.36
CA SER A 164 -0.34 -13.16 -25.94
C SER A 164 0.08 -14.12 -27.04
N HIS A 165 -0.07 -15.42 -26.78
CA HIS A 165 0.30 -16.45 -27.76
C HIS A 165 -0.67 -16.51 -28.92
N GLU A 166 -1.98 -16.48 -28.64
CA GLU A 166 -3.03 -16.56 -29.66
C GLU A 166 -3.06 -15.34 -30.59
N LEU A 167 -2.63 -14.16 -30.12
CA LEU A 167 -2.53 -12.95 -30.94
C LEU A 167 -1.21 -12.87 -31.72
N ARG A 168 -0.11 -13.40 -31.17
CA ARG A 168 1.19 -13.37 -31.88
C ARG A 168 1.21 -14.28 -33.10
N THR A 169 0.63 -15.47 -33.00
CA THR A 169 0.64 -16.45 -34.09
C THR A 169 0.07 -15.92 -35.41
N PRO A 170 -1.16 -15.36 -35.48
CA PRO A 170 -1.70 -14.81 -36.71
C PRO A 170 -0.89 -13.65 -37.29
N LEU A 171 -0.32 -12.79 -36.42
CA LEU A 171 0.53 -11.68 -36.87
C LEU A 171 1.82 -12.17 -37.51
N THR A 172 2.47 -13.20 -36.89
CA THR A 172 3.66 -13.83 -37.48
C THR A 172 3.34 -14.48 -38.82
N ILE A 173 2.20 -15.17 -38.95
CA ILE A 173 1.75 -15.75 -40.24
C ILE A 173 1.53 -14.64 -41.29
N ASN A 174 0.80 -13.58 -40.91
CA ASN A 174 0.57 -12.45 -41.80
C ASN A 174 1.89 -11.83 -42.31
N ARG A 175 2.85 -11.63 -41.38
CA ARG A 175 4.17 -11.12 -41.71
C ARG A 175 4.89 -12.02 -42.69
N THR A 176 4.96 -13.33 -42.43
CA THR A 176 5.62 -14.30 -43.31
C THR A 176 5.00 -14.32 -44.71
N VAL A 177 3.65 -14.33 -44.79
CA VAL A 177 2.94 -14.30 -46.10
C VAL A 177 3.26 -13.02 -46.88
N LEU A 178 3.29 -11.88 -46.19
CA LEU A 178 3.61 -10.59 -46.81
C LEU A 178 5.09 -10.53 -47.24
N GLU A 179 6.02 -11.05 -46.47
CA GLU A 179 7.44 -11.12 -46.80
C GLU A 179 7.68 -12.04 -48.03
N ILE A 180 6.99 -13.17 -48.12
CA ILE A 180 7.04 -14.07 -49.28
C ILE A 180 6.50 -13.36 -50.53
N ALA A 181 5.33 -12.71 -50.42
CA ALA A 181 4.72 -11.99 -51.53
C ALA A 181 5.58 -10.82 -52.02
N LEU A 182 6.29 -10.14 -51.14
CA LEU A 182 7.21 -9.05 -51.47
C LEU A 182 8.55 -9.54 -52.04
N GLY A 183 8.94 -10.76 -51.72
CA GLY A 183 10.15 -11.41 -52.24
C GLY A 183 10.00 -11.95 -53.67
N ASP A 184 8.76 -11.99 -54.19
CA ASP A 184 8.52 -12.42 -55.58
C ASP A 184 9.06 -11.36 -56.58
N PRO A 185 10.05 -11.70 -57.42
CA PRO A 185 10.58 -10.81 -58.44
C PRO A 185 9.51 -10.31 -59.45
N GLU A 186 8.51 -11.15 -59.77
CA GLU A 186 7.42 -10.87 -60.69
C GLU A 186 6.29 -10.04 -60.07
N ALA A 187 6.34 -9.75 -58.78
CA ALA A 187 5.32 -8.95 -58.12
C ALA A 187 5.23 -7.54 -58.69
N SER A 188 4.02 -7.09 -59.00
CA SER A 188 3.77 -5.75 -59.53
C SER A 188 4.18 -4.66 -58.54
N ALA A 189 4.47 -3.46 -59.06
CA ALA A 189 4.83 -2.31 -58.23
C ALA A 189 3.73 -1.97 -57.22
N ASP A 190 2.45 -2.10 -57.61
CA ASP A 190 1.30 -1.87 -56.73
C ASP A 190 1.19 -2.92 -55.64
N LEU A 191 1.47 -4.21 -55.94
CA LEU A 191 1.50 -5.27 -54.94
C LEU A 191 2.64 -5.02 -53.93
N LYS A 192 3.82 -4.60 -54.41
CA LYS A 192 4.95 -4.25 -53.57
C LYS A 192 4.65 -3.05 -52.67
N ALA A 193 3.96 -2.04 -53.18
CA ALA A 193 3.54 -0.88 -52.36
C ALA A 193 2.51 -1.27 -51.29
N LEU A 194 1.48 -2.03 -51.68
CA LEU A 194 0.47 -2.52 -50.74
C LEU A 194 1.07 -3.44 -49.66
N GLY A 195 1.94 -4.38 -50.07
CA GLY A 195 2.59 -5.32 -49.17
C GLY A 195 3.47 -4.62 -48.11
N ARG A 196 4.21 -3.56 -48.48
CA ARG A 196 4.96 -2.75 -47.55
C ARG A 196 4.06 -2.05 -46.52
N THR A 197 2.96 -1.43 -47.01
CA THR A 197 1.98 -0.79 -46.13
C THR A 197 1.37 -1.79 -45.13
N LEU A 198 1.02 -3.00 -45.61
CA LEU A 198 0.48 -4.05 -44.74
C LEU A 198 1.50 -4.57 -43.72
N LEU A 199 2.79 -4.69 -44.10
CA LEU A 199 3.86 -5.03 -43.13
C LEU A 199 4.02 -3.97 -42.07
N GLU A 200 3.95 -2.69 -42.42
CA GLU A 200 3.98 -1.60 -41.44
C GLU A 200 2.79 -1.67 -40.45
N VAL A 201 1.58 -1.93 -40.95
CA VAL A 201 0.38 -2.10 -40.14
C VAL A 201 0.51 -3.32 -39.24
N ASN A 202 1.02 -4.44 -39.76
CA ASN A 202 1.22 -5.66 -38.98
C ASN A 202 2.24 -5.45 -37.86
N ALA A 203 3.39 -4.83 -38.14
CA ALA A 203 4.40 -4.49 -37.15
C ALA A 203 3.84 -3.54 -36.06
N ARG A 204 3.00 -2.58 -36.46
CA ARG A 204 2.30 -1.70 -35.52
C ARG A 204 1.36 -2.47 -34.59
N ASN A 205 0.60 -3.44 -35.13
CA ASN A 205 -0.30 -4.29 -34.35
C ASN A 205 0.47 -5.19 -33.38
N GLU A 206 1.62 -5.75 -33.81
CA GLU A 206 2.53 -6.50 -32.93
C GLU A 206 2.97 -5.65 -31.74
N HIS A 207 3.47 -4.45 -31.98
CA HIS A 207 3.88 -3.52 -30.88
C HIS A 207 2.73 -3.12 -29.97
N LEU A 208 1.51 -2.91 -30.51
CA LEU A 208 0.31 -2.62 -29.73
C LEU A 208 -0.02 -3.76 -28.77
N ILE A 209 -0.07 -4.98 -29.28
CA ILE A 209 -0.42 -6.18 -28.55
C ILE A 209 0.64 -6.47 -27.48
N GLU A 210 1.92 -6.42 -27.84
CA GLU A 210 3.02 -6.59 -26.89
C GLU A 210 2.96 -5.54 -25.76
N GLY A 211 2.71 -4.29 -26.11
CA GLY A 211 2.57 -3.21 -25.13
C GLY A 211 1.40 -3.41 -24.18
N LEU A 212 0.22 -3.81 -24.67
CA LEU A 212 -0.95 -4.11 -23.83
C LEU A 212 -0.70 -5.29 -22.91
N LEU A 213 -0.07 -6.35 -23.43
CA LEU A 213 0.25 -7.55 -22.67
C LEU A 213 1.32 -7.28 -21.61
N LEU A 214 2.28 -6.42 -21.91
CA LEU A 214 3.30 -5.99 -20.96
C LEU A 214 2.69 -5.12 -19.86
N LEU A 215 1.78 -4.19 -20.19
CA LEU A 215 1.01 -3.42 -19.22
C LEU A 215 0.23 -4.35 -18.27
N ALA A 216 -0.50 -5.32 -18.81
CA ALA A 216 -1.27 -6.27 -18.02
C ALA A 216 -0.40 -7.19 -17.14
N ARG A 217 0.87 -7.43 -17.50
CA ARG A 217 1.85 -8.18 -16.70
C ARG A 217 2.55 -7.31 -15.66
N SER A 218 2.84 -6.06 -15.98
CA SER A 218 3.67 -5.17 -15.14
C SER A 218 2.90 -4.45 -14.03
N GLU A 219 1.58 -4.55 -13.97
CA GLU A 219 0.78 -4.07 -12.82
C GLU A 219 1.04 -4.88 -11.53
N ARG A 220 2.00 -5.85 -11.54
CA ARG A 220 2.30 -6.75 -10.44
C ARG A 220 3.79 -6.94 -10.24
N GLU A 221 4.16 -7.46 -9.06
CA GLU A 221 5.54 -7.76 -8.71
C GLU A 221 6.25 -8.65 -9.73
N LEU A 222 7.52 -8.36 -9.88
CA LEU A 222 8.43 -9.09 -10.75
C LEU A 222 8.47 -10.57 -10.37
N SER A 223 8.16 -11.43 -11.33
CA SER A 223 8.32 -12.89 -11.18
C SER A 223 9.79 -13.30 -11.13
N VAL A 224 10.66 -12.46 -11.66
CA VAL A 224 12.11 -12.66 -11.72
C VAL A 224 12.79 -11.44 -11.13
N ARG A 225 13.61 -11.64 -10.10
CA ARG A 225 14.50 -10.61 -9.54
C ARG A 225 15.92 -11.12 -9.61
N LYS A 226 16.74 -10.49 -10.40
CA LYS A 226 18.17 -10.77 -10.53
C LYS A 226 18.96 -9.49 -10.34
N PRO A 227 20.23 -9.58 -9.91
CA PRO A 227 21.14 -8.44 -9.98
C PRO A 227 21.28 -8.01 -11.45
N VAL A 228 21.05 -6.73 -11.72
CA VAL A 228 21.11 -6.14 -13.06
C VAL A 228 21.94 -4.88 -12.99
N ASP A 229 22.94 -4.76 -13.86
CA ASP A 229 23.61 -3.49 -14.09
C ASP A 229 22.86 -2.70 -15.15
N VAL A 230 22.37 -1.52 -14.79
CA VAL A 230 21.63 -0.69 -15.76
C VAL A 230 22.52 -0.14 -16.87
N LYS A 231 23.87 -0.13 -16.66
CA LYS A 231 24.80 0.19 -17.75
C LYS A 231 24.66 -0.81 -18.89
N ASP A 232 24.72 -2.12 -18.59
CA ASP A 232 24.66 -3.18 -19.59
C ASP A 232 23.32 -3.17 -20.34
N VAL A 233 22.24 -2.97 -19.58
CA VAL A 233 20.87 -2.83 -20.16
C VAL A 233 20.78 -1.63 -21.10
N ALA A 234 21.33 -0.49 -20.70
CA ALA A 234 21.30 0.71 -21.53
C ALA A 234 22.23 0.60 -22.73
N GLU A 235 23.38 -0.05 -22.60
CA GLU A 235 24.33 -0.32 -23.70
C GLU A 235 23.68 -1.17 -24.79
N THR A 236 23.02 -2.27 -24.41
CA THR A 236 22.26 -3.13 -25.34
C THR A 236 21.18 -2.33 -26.07
N ALA A 237 20.37 -1.53 -25.36
CA ALA A 237 19.32 -0.74 -25.97
C ALA A 237 19.85 0.35 -26.94
N VAL A 238 20.97 0.99 -26.59
CA VAL A 238 21.65 1.98 -27.41
C VAL A 238 22.21 1.34 -28.68
N GLU A 239 22.91 0.21 -28.57
CA GLU A 239 23.46 -0.51 -29.71
C GLU A 239 22.36 -0.94 -30.71
N GLN A 240 21.27 -1.53 -30.22
CA GLN A 240 20.14 -1.96 -31.05
C GLN A 240 19.48 -0.82 -31.82
N LEU A 241 19.50 0.41 -31.27
CA LEU A 241 18.77 1.54 -31.84
C LEU A 241 19.67 2.56 -32.56
N THR A 242 20.98 2.34 -32.59
CA THR A 242 21.94 3.25 -33.22
C THR A 242 21.65 3.44 -34.72
N SER A 243 21.52 2.36 -35.49
CA SER A 243 21.20 2.45 -36.91
C SER A 243 19.90 3.20 -37.18
N ARG A 244 18.90 2.99 -36.32
CA ARG A 244 17.59 3.67 -36.45
C ARG A 244 17.69 5.16 -36.13
N ALA A 245 18.55 5.54 -35.18
CA ALA A 245 18.82 6.95 -34.89
C ALA A 245 19.54 7.64 -36.06
N GLU A 246 20.52 6.97 -36.66
CA GLU A 246 21.25 7.45 -37.85
C GLU A 246 20.32 7.64 -39.05
N GLU A 247 19.45 6.65 -39.34
CA GLU A 247 18.43 6.73 -40.42
C GLU A 247 17.44 7.89 -40.17
N ALA A 248 17.16 8.22 -38.88
CA ALA A 248 16.30 9.34 -38.52
C ALA A 248 17.03 10.70 -38.47
N GLY A 249 18.33 10.76 -38.75
CA GLY A 249 19.15 11.97 -38.67
C GLY A 249 19.38 12.47 -37.21
N VAL A 250 19.30 11.55 -36.22
CA VAL A 250 19.44 11.86 -34.81
C VAL A 250 20.83 11.47 -34.30
N THR A 251 21.58 12.44 -33.76
CA THR A 251 22.85 12.16 -33.09
C THR A 251 22.60 11.66 -31.68
N MET A 252 23.02 10.43 -31.38
CA MET A 252 22.89 9.80 -30.07
C MET A 252 24.20 9.91 -29.27
N THR A 253 24.13 10.35 -28.03
CA THR A 253 25.25 10.44 -27.08
C THR A 253 24.92 9.62 -25.85
N ALA A 254 25.77 8.66 -25.46
CA ALA A 254 25.56 7.80 -24.30
C ALA A 254 26.65 8.04 -23.26
N GLU A 255 26.26 8.35 -22.03
CA GLU A 255 27.09 8.48 -20.86
C GLU A 255 26.68 7.41 -19.81
N LEU A 256 27.18 6.19 -19.99
CA LEU A 256 26.71 5.02 -19.24
C LEU A 256 27.66 4.71 -18.08
N ARG A 257 27.16 4.88 -16.85
CA ARG A 257 27.86 4.51 -15.62
C ARG A 257 27.18 3.32 -14.99
N SER A 258 27.99 2.38 -14.46
CA SER A 258 27.50 1.20 -13.74
C SER A 258 26.70 1.60 -12.51
N ALA A 259 25.54 0.96 -12.34
CA ALA A 259 24.72 1.03 -11.14
C ALA A 259 23.84 -0.23 -11.05
N GLN A 260 23.86 -0.87 -9.86
CA GLN A 260 23.22 -2.17 -9.63
C GLN A 260 21.82 -2.01 -9.04
N THR A 261 20.86 -2.80 -9.57
CA THR A 261 19.52 -2.95 -9.01
C THR A 261 19.11 -4.41 -8.99
N GLU A 262 18.01 -4.72 -8.31
CA GLU A 262 17.35 -6.03 -8.42
C GLU A 262 16.11 -5.93 -9.30
N GLY A 263 16.05 -6.71 -10.38
CA GLY A 263 14.95 -6.62 -11.31
C GLY A 263 14.93 -7.70 -12.37
N ASP A 264 13.99 -7.56 -13.31
CA ASP A 264 13.92 -8.38 -14.52
C ASP A 264 14.71 -7.68 -15.64
N PRO A 265 15.85 -8.27 -16.10
CA PRO A 265 16.69 -7.65 -17.11
C PRO A 265 15.97 -7.40 -18.42
N VAL A 266 15.06 -8.29 -18.83
CA VAL A 266 14.29 -8.15 -20.08
C VAL A 266 13.33 -6.97 -20.03
N LEU A 267 12.65 -6.81 -18.88
CA LEU A 267 11.74 -5.69 -18.69
C LEU A 267 12.47 -4.36 -18.61
N LEU A 268 13.64 -4.32 -17.94
CA LEU A 268 14.47 -3.11 -17.85
C LEU A 268 15.05 -2.72 -19.23
N GLU A 269 15.51 -3.70 -20.02
CA GLU A 269 15.96 -3.46 -21.40
C GLU A 269 14.83 -2.88 -22.24
N ARG A 270 13.63 -3.48 -22.16
CA ARG A 270 12.45 -2.96 -22.88
C ARG A 270 12.06 -1.55 -22.41
N CYS A 271 12.23 -1.25 -21.13
CA CYS A 271 12.00 0.09 -20.58
C CYS A 271 12.94 1.12 -21.21
N VAL A 272 14.25 0.84 -21.25
CA VAL A 272 15.22 1.75 -21.85
C VAL A 272 15.02 1.86 -23.35
N ALA A 273 14.78 0.75 -24.04
CA ALA A 273 14.50 0.75 -25.48
C ALA A 273 13.28 1.63 -25.83
N ASN A 274 12.18 1.52 -25.06
CA ASN A 274 11.01 2.39 -25.25
C ASN A 274 11.31 3.88 -25.05
N LEU A 275 12.18 4.23 -24.09
CA LEU A 275 12.61 5.61 -23.87
C LEU A 275 13.42 6.13 -25.07
N VAL A 276 14.39 5.34 -25.55
CA VAL A 276 15.27 5.69 -26.68
C VAL A 276 14.45 5.75 -27.98
N GLU A 277 13.59 4.77 -28.25
CA GLU A 277 12.69 4.78 -29.42
C GLU A 277 11.79 6.02 -29.43
N ASN A 278 11.22 6.36 -28.27
CA ASN A 278 10.38 7.55 -28.14
C ASN A 278 11.17 8.84 -28.41
N ALA A 279 12.39 8.91 -27.93
CA ALA A 279 13.30 10.04 -28.10
C ALA A 279 13.79 10.20 -29.57
N ILE A 280 13.98 9.10 -30.30
CA ILE A 280 14.28 9.12 -31.75
C ILE A 280 13.05 9.62 -32.51
N LYS A 281 11.90 9.02 -32.24
CA LYS A 281 10.65 9.24 -32.96
C LYS A 281 10.11 10.68 -32.85
N HIS A 282 10.22 11.28 -31.65
CA HIS A 282 9.73 12.63 -31.35
C HIS A 282 10.87 13.65 -31.34
N ASN A 283 11.91 13.41 -32.17
CA ASN A 283 13.04 14.32 -32.30
C ASN A 283 12.77 15.38 -33.40
N LEU A 284 13.70 16.32 -33.53
CA LEU A 284 13.70 17.25 -34.68
C LEU A 284 14.14 16.51 -35.96
N PRO A 285 13.56 16.81 -37.12
CA PRO A 285 13.92 16.16 -38.38
C PRO A 285 15.34 16.52 -38.86
N GLU A 286 15.82 17.72 -38.48
CA GLU A 286 17.16 18.17 -38.78
C GLU A 286 17.91 18.47 -37.46
N SER A 287 19.17 18.03 -37.38
CA SER A 287 20.05 18.22 -36.22
C SER A 287 19.49 17.70 -34.89
N GLY A 288 18.68 16.63 -34.95
CA GLY A 288 18.14 15.96 -33.76
C GLY A 288 19.23 15.42 -32.88
N ARG A 289 19.08 15.56 -31.56
CA ARG A 289 20.00 15.06 -30.54
C ARG A 289 19.26 14.24 -29.50
N LEU A 290 19.93 13.20 -29.02
CA LEU A 290 19.44 12.29 -27.99
C LEU A 290 20.58 11.99 -27.01
N TRP A 291 20.31 12.07 -25.71
CA TRP A 291 21.26 11.75 -24.65
C TRP A 291 20.70 10.64 -23.78
N VAL A 292 21.50 9.60 -23.53
CA VAL A 292 21.20 8.52 -22.61
C VAL A 292 22.24 8.55 -21.48
N ARG A 293 21.78 8.61 -20.23
CA ARG A 293 22.64 8.66 -19.05
C ARG A 293 22.20 7.63 -18.03
N THR A 294 23.17 6.91 -17.47
CA THR A 294 22.92 6.00 -16.35
C THR A 294 23.92 6.30 -15.23
N GLY A 295 23.53 5.98 -13.98
CA GLY A 295 24.40 6.10 -12.82
C GLY A 295 23.65 6.25 -11.51
N MET A 296 24.40 6.63 -10.47
CA MET A 296 23.85 6.88 -9.14
C MET A 296 23.70 8.39 -8.90
N VAL A 297 22.51 8.82 -8.44
CA VAL A 297 22.25 10.20 -8.05
C VAL A 297 21.52 10.19 -6.70
N GLU A 298 22.10 10.84 -5.69
CA GLU A 298 21.51 10.94 -4.32
C GLU A 298 21.15 9.57 -3.72
N GLY A 299 21.96 8.54 -3.98
CA GLY A 299 21.70 7.18 -3.46
C GLY A 299 20.65 6.38 -4.22
N ALA A 300 20.04 6.94 -5.26
CA ALA A 300 19.13 6.24 -6.16
C ALA A 300 19.82 5.94 -7.50
N LEU A 301 19.49 4.80 -8.09
CA LEU A 301 19.85 4.47 -9.45
C LEU A 301 19.01 5.31 -10.41
N VAL A 302 19.65 5.94 -11.38
CA VAL A 302 19.00 6.80 -12.36
C VAL A 302 19.29 6.34 -13.77
N VAL A 303 18.26 6.24 -14.61
CA VAL A 303 18.32 6.22 -16.07
C VAL A 303 17.63 7.47 -16.58
N GLN A 304 18.34 8.28 -17.34
CA GLN A 304 17.80 9.50 -17.94
C GLN A 304 17.97 9.46 -19.45
N VAL A 305 16.88 9.76 -20.14
CA VAL A 305 16.86 9.94 -21.60
C VAL A 305 16.31 11.33 -21.88
N ALA A 306 17.09 12.11 -22.63
CA ALA A 306 16.73 13.47 -23.05
C ALA A 306 16.83 13.60 -24.56
N ASN A 307 15.88 14.27 -25.18
CA ASN A 307 15.90 14.52 -26.63
C ASN A 307 15.56 15.96 -26.97
N THR A 308 16.06 16.44 -28.09
CA THR A 308 15.50 17.61 -28.78
C THR A 308 14.18 17.24 -29.44
N GLY A 309 13.30 18.21 -29.66
CA GLY A 309 12.00 17.93 -30.26
C GLY A 309 11.05 19.12 -30.18
N PRO A 310 9.79 18.94 -30.54
CA PRO A 310 8.75 19.96 -30.39
C PRO A 310 8.59 20.40 -28.92
N HIS A 311 8.06 21.60 -28.72
CA HIS A 311 7.78 22.10 -27.37
C HIS A 311 6.64 21.29 -26.72
N VAL A 312 6.89 20.75 -25.54
CA VAL A 312 5.91 20.00 -24.75
C VAL A 312 5.40 20.91 -23.63
N PRO A 313 4.09 21.22 -23.55
CA PRO A 313 3.54 21.99 -22.46
C PRO A 313 3.66 21.23 -21.12
N ALA A 314 4.09 21.92 -20.06
CA ALA A 314 4.33 21.28 -18.76
C ALA A 314 3.07 20.59 -18.17
N TYR A 315 1.89 21.14 -18.45
CA TYR A 315 0.61 20.58 -17.97
C TYR A 315 0.22 19.27 -18.69
N GLU A 316 0.77 19.01 -19.88
CA GLU A 316 0.51 17.76 -20.63
C GLU A 316 1.49 16.62 -20.30
N VAL A 317 2.64 16.92 -19.69
CA VAL A 317 3.71 15.93 -19.46
C VAL A 317 3.23 14.72 -18.69
N ASN A 318 2.45 14.89 -17.62
CA ASN A 318 1.94 13.80 -16.81
C ASN A 318 0.98 12.89 -17.59
N SER A 319 0.21 13.46 -18.52
CA SER A 319 -0.74 12.71 -19.35
C SER A 319 -0.04 11.86 -20.43
N LEU A 320 1.22 12.14 -20.77
CA LEU A 320 1.99 11.33 -21.73
C LEU A 320 2.27 9.92 -21.24
N PHE A 321 2.18 9.69 -19.94
CA PHE A 321 2.29 8.35 -19.34
C PHE A 321 0.97 7.55 -19.35
N GLU A 322 -0.15 8.15 -19.77
CA GLU A 322 -1.41 7.45 -19.92
C GLU A 322 -1.40 6.62 -21.20
N PRO A 323 -1.94 5.39 -21.21
CA PRO A 323 -2.04 4.58 -22.41
C PRO A 323 -2.81 5.32 -23.52
N PHE A 324 -2.35 5.18 -24.76
CA PHE A 324 -2.95 5.79 -25.96
C PHE A 324 -2.96 7.33 -25.99
N ARG A 325 -2.28 7.98 -25.06
CA ARG A 325 -2.20 9.44 -25.00
C ARG A 325 -1.12 9.96 -25.96
N ARG A 326 -1.43 11.06 -26.65
CA ARG A 326 -0.54 11.74 -27.62
C ARG A 326 -0.77 13.25 -27.52
N LEU A 327 0.26 14.06 -27.80
CA LEU A 327 0.13 15.51 -27.92
C LEU A 327 -0.83 15.84 -29.09
N ASN A 328 -1.64 16.89 -28.91
CA ASN A 328 -2.66 17.29 -29.89
C ASN A 328 -2.09 17.64 -31.28
N ALA A 329 -0.84 18.12 -31.35
CA ALA A 329 -0.14 18.45 -32.61
C ALA A 329 0.11 17.24 -33.50
N ASP A 330 0.26 16.02 -32.94
CA ASP A 330 0.59 14.78 -33.69
C ASP A 330 -0.62 14.04 -34.25
N ARG A 331 -1.83 14.56 -34.06
CA ARG A 331 -3.06 13.89 -34.53
C ARG A 331 -3.19 13.83 -36.06
N VAL A 332 -2.55 14.73 -36.80
CA VAL A 332 -2.64 14.84 -38.24
C VAL A 332 -1.65 13.90 -38.95
N GLU A 333 -0.50 13.57 -38.33
CA GLU A 333 0.49 12.62 -38.85
C GLU A 333 0.32 11.22 -38.20
N SER A 334 -0.86 10.65 -38.34
CA SER A 334 -1.32 9.49 -37.56
C SER A 334 -0.65 8.13 -37.83
N ALA A 335 0.39 8.06 -38.64
CA ALA A 335 1.03 6.78 -39.02
C ALA A 335 2.05 6.24 -38.01
N ARG A 336 2.60 7.03 -37.09
CA ARG A 336 3.82 6.69 -36.33
C ARG A 336 3.61 6.40 -34.84
N GLY A 337 2.83 5.37 -34.44
CA GLY A 337 2.90 4.76 -33.11
C GLY A 337 1.65 4.85 -32.26
N ALA A 338 1.52 3.88 -31.32
CA ALA A 338 0.31 3.56 -30.57
C ALA A 338 0.08 4.41 -29.32
N GLY A 339 1.04 5.25 -28.88
CA GLY A 339 0.93 5.98 -27.60
C GLY A 339 1.10 5.10 -26.36
N LEU A 340 1.80 3.96 -26.48
CA LEU A 340 2.02 3.03 -25.37
C LEU A 340 3.42 3.09 -24.75
N GLY A 341 4.43 3.66 -25.42
CA GLY A 341 5.83 3.60 -24.98
C GLY A 341 6.05 4.10 -23.56
N LEU A 342 5.62 5.33 -23.26
CA LEU A 342 5.80 5.91 -21.90
C LEU A 342 4.91 5.26 -20.85
N SER A 343 3.73 4.74 -21.19
CA SER A 343 2.90 3.98 -20.27
C SER A 343 3.54 2.64 -19.89
N ILE A 344 4.20 1.97 -20.83
CA ILE A 344 5.02 0.78 -20.59
C ILE A 344 6.19 1.11 -19.65
N VAL A 345 6.92 2.19 -19.92
CA VAL A 345 8.00 2.66 -19.04
C VAL A 345 7.49 2.84 -17.60
N ARG A 346 6.38 3.55 -17.40
CA ARG A 346 5.78 3.76 -16.09
C ARG A 346 5.40 2.44 -15.41
N ALA A 347 4.84 1.51 -16.15
CA ALA A 347 4.41 0.22 -15.63
C ALA A 347 5.61 -0.64 -15.21
N VAL A 348 6.66 -0.74 -16.05
CA VAL A 348 7.90 -1.47 -15.73
C VAL A 348 8.59 -0.86 -14.51
N VAL A 349 8.73 0.46 -14.47
CA VAL A 349 9.39 1.18 -13.36
C VAL A 349 8.64 0.95 -12.03
N ARG A 350 7.29 1.00 -12.04
CA ARG A 350 6.46 0.69 -10.87
C ARG A 350 6.62 -0.76 -10.40
N ALA A 351 6.66 -1.71 -11.33
CA ALA A 351 6.90 -3.12 -11.00
C ALA A 351 8.25 -3.34 -10.30
N HIS A 352 9.23 -2.49 -10.59
CA HIS A 352 10.54 -2.49 -9.93
C HIS A 352 10.59 -1.63 -8.66
N GLY A 353 9.45 -1.11 -8.18
CA GLY A 353 9.37 -0.27 -6.98
C GLY A 353 9.98 1.13 -7.17
N GLY A 354 10.18 1.53 -8.43
CA GLY A 354 10.76 2.81 -8.80
C GLY A 354 9.73 3.90 -9.11
N ASN A 355 10.25 5.04 -9.53
CA ASN A 355 9.45 6.18 -10.00
C ASN A 355 9.99 6.71 -11.33
N VAL A 356 9.10 7.20 -12.19
CA VAL A 356 9.45 7.86 -13.46
C VAL A 356 8.86 9.26 -13.48
N THR A 357 9.66 10.21 -13.89
CA THR A 357 9.29 11.62 -14.07
C THR A 357 9.71 12.10 -15.45
N ALA A 358 8.99 13.08 -15.97
CA ALA A 358 9.38 13.76 -17.19
C ALA A 358 9.26 15.26 -16.97
N VAL A 359 10.13 16.02 -17.66
CA VAL A 359 10.09 17.49 -17.67
C VAL A 359 10.35 17.97 -19.09
N PRO A 360 9.69 19.07 -19.52
CA PRO A 360 10.03 19.70 -20.79
C PRO A 360 11.50 20.13 -20.78
N ARG A 361 12.17 19.99 -21.92
CA ARG A 361 13.53 20.46 -22.09
C ARG A 361 13.53 21.91 -22.54
N ASP A 362 14.46 22.73 -22.01
CA ASP A 362 14.68 24.07 -22.49
C ASP A 362 15.12 24.04 -23.97
N GLY A 363 14.43 24.77 -24.82
CA GLY A 363 14.64 24.77 -26.28
C GLY A 363 13.88 23.64 -27.01
N GLY A 364 12.94 22.98 -26.36
CA GLY A 364 12.09 21.93 -26.94
C GLY A 364 12.59 20.50 -26.70
N GLY A 365 11.66 19.54 -26.73
CA GLY A 365 11.87 18.15 -26.39
C GLY A 365 11.52 17.78 -24.97
N LEU A 366 11.95 16.62 -24.52
CA LEU A 366 11.59 16.04 -23.23
C LEU A 366 12.83 15.47 -22.52
N VAL A 367 12.84 15.54 -21.19
CA VAL A 367 13.79 14.81 -20.33
C VAL A 367 12.97 13.85 -19.48
N VAL A 368 13.18 12.55 -19.69
CA VAL A 368 12.54 11.48 -18.90
C VAL A 368 13.58 10.88 -17.96
N THR A 369 13.24 10.82 -16.69
CA THR A 369 14.12 10.30 -15.64
C THR A 369 13.42 9.16 -14.91
N VAL A 370 14.03 7.98 -14.97
CA VAL A 370 13.66 6.79 -14.20
C VAL A 370 14.54 6.71 -12.97
N ARG A 371 13.94 6.50 -11.81
CA ARG A 371 14.64 6.26 -10.54
C ARG A 371 14.26 4.89 -10.00
N LEU A 372 15.25 4.05 -9.74
CA LEU A 372 15.09 2.72 -9.15
C LEU A 372 15.82 2.66 -7.80
N GLN A 373 15.44 1.70 -6.97
CA GLN A 373 16.19 1.43 -5.74
C GLN A 373 17.54 0.80 -6.12
N SER A 374 18.63 1.29 -5.54
CA SER A 374 19.94 0.66 -5.60
C SER A 374 19.97 -0.54 -4.67
N ARG A 375 20.72 -1.54 -5.05
CA ARG A 375 21.06 -2.68 -4.19
C ARG A 375 22.04 -2.27 -3.09
#